data_d20fa409e152dad58c616ad190c50e8a
#
_entry.id   d20fa409e152dad58c616ad190c50e8a
#
_cell.length_a   1.000
_cell.length_b   1.000
_cell.length_c   1.000
_cell.angle_alpha   90.00
_cell.angle_beta   90.00
_cell.angle_gamma   90.00
#
_symmetry.space_group_name_H-M   'P 1'
#
loop_
_entity.id
_entity.type
_entity.pdbx_description
1 polymer ?
#
loop_
_entity_poly.entity_id
_entity_poly.type
_entity_poly.pdbx_seq_one_letter_code
_entity_poly.pdbx_strand_id
1 'polypeptide(L)'
;MKLYTYYRSTSSYRVRIALALKGLDYQSLPVNLVRDGGEHRQPAYLALNPQGRVPALQVDEGELLIQSPAIIEYLEERYPHPALLSSDPLRRAHERGVAALVGCDIHPLHNASVLNLLRQWGHDEEQVRQWIGHWVGQGLAAVEQLIGDQGWCFGDRPGLADVYLVPQLYAAERFGVALDAWPRIRRVADLAAAHPAFRQAHPANQPDIPAA
;
A
#
# COMPACT_ATOMS: atom_id res chain seq x y z
N MET A 1 -6.35 -13.63 13.21
CA MET A 1 -5.24 -13.38 12.24
C MET A 1 -4.11 -12.60 12.89
N LYS A 2 -2.86 -12.72 12.38
CA LYS A 2 -1.70 -11.90 12.81
C LYS A 2 -1.05 -11.24 11.60
N LEU A 3 -0.81 -9.93 11.65
CA LEU A 3 -0.21 -9.16 10.56
C LEU A 3 1.20 -8.73 10.95
N TYR A 4 2.20 -9.30 10.27
CA TYR A 4 3.57 -8.80 10.31
C TYR A 4 3.64 -7.54 9.45
N THR A 5 3.95 -6.41 10.06
CA THR A 5 3.76 -5.08 9.48
C THR A 5 4.85 -4.11 9.90
N TYR A 6 4.92 -2.98 9.21
CA TYR A 6 5.71 -1.83 9.61
C TYR A 6 4.89 -0.57 9.36
N TYR A 7 4.81 0.34 10.33
CA TYR A 7 3.93 1.50 10.28
C TYR A 7 4.02 2.26 8.95
N ARG A 8 5.22 2.52 8.47
CA ARG A 8 5.51 3.32 7.26
C ARG A 8 5.47 2.53 5.95
N SER A 9 5.32 1.22 5.98
CA SER A 9 5.30 0.39 4.78
C SER A 9 4.03 0.62 3.97
N THR A 10 4.19 1.11 2.74
CA THR A 10 3.10 1.31 1.77
C THR A 10 2.33 0.01 1.49
N SER A 11 3.03 -1.11 1.33
CA SER A 11 2.39 -2.43 1.13
C SER A 11 1.61 -2.89 2.36
N SER A 12 2.16 -2.69 3.57
CA SER A 12 1.44 -3.03 4.81
C SER A 12 0.21 -2.14 5.00
N TYR A 13 0.31 -0.87 4.64
CA TYR A 13 -0.81 0.06 4.71
C TYR A 13 -1.98 -0.39 3.83
N ARG A 14 -1.73 -0.93 2.63
CA ARG A 14 -2.78 -1.56 1.79
C ARG A 14 -3.55 -2.64 2.54
N VAL A 15 -2.84 -3.58 3.17
CA VAL A 15 -3.46 -4.69 3.90
C VAL A 15 -4.22 -4.19 5.13
N ARG A 16 -3.68 -3.22 5.86
CA ARG A 16 -4.39 -2.60 7.00
C ARG A 16 -5.70 -1.94 6.57
N ILE A 17 -5.71 -1.21 5.43
CA ILE A 17 -6.93 -0.63 4.87
C ILE A 17 -7.94 -1.73 4.52
N ALA A 18 -7.50 -2.77 3.81
CA ALA A 18 -8.38 -3.87 3.42
C ALA A 18 -9.03 -4.56 4.63
N LEU A 19 -8.23 -4.87 5.68
CA LEU A 19 -8.73 -5.44 6.92
C LEU A 19 -9.73 -4.50 7.61
N ALA A 20 -9.42 -3.21 7.71
CA ALA A 20 -10.30 -2.21 8.34
C ALA A 20 -11.60 -2.02 7.55
N LEU A 21 -11.57 -1.97 6.22
CA LEU A 21 -12.76 -1.88 5.37
C LEU A 21 -13.68 -3.10 5.52
N LYS A 22 -13.09 -4.27 5.73
CA LYS A 22 -13.82 -5.53 5.93
C LYS A 22 -14.24 -5.75 7.38
N GLY A 23 -13.86 -4.88 8.31
CA GLY A 23 -14.15 -5.01 9.75
C GLY A 23 -13.48 -6.23 10.38
N LEU A 24 -12.30 -6.62 9.90
CA LEU A 24 -11.56 -7.79 10.36
C LEU A 24 -10.51 -7.41 11.39
N ASP A 25 -10.59 -8.01 12.56
CA ASP A 25 -9.61 -7.84 13.63
C ASP A 25 -8.34 -8.67 13.37
N TYR A 26 -7.21 -8.12 13.77
CA TYR A 26 -5.92 -8.77 13.69
C TYR A 26 -4.98 -8.31 14.81
N GLN A 27 -4.06 -9.18 15.18
CA GLN A 27 -2.92 -8.81 16.03
C GLN A 27 -1.84 -8.18 15.16
N SER A 28 -1.45 -6.94 15.47
CA SER A 28 -0.31 -6.29 14.82
C SER A 28 1.00 -6.84 15.40
N LEU A 29 1.89 -7.32 14.53
CA LEU A 29 3.24 -7.78 14.86
C LEU A 29 4.25 -6.90 14.11
N PRO A 30 4.78 -5.85 14.75
CA PRO A 30 5.75 -4.96 14.12
C PRO A 30 7.04 -5.68 13.72
N VAL A 31 7.52 -5.35 12.50
CA VAL A 31 8.81 -5.76 11.97
C VAL A 31 9.55 -4.50 11.52
N ASN A 32 10.51 -4.04 12.31
CA ASN A 32 11.20 -2.79 12.04
C ASN A 32 12.15 -2.95 10.83
N LEU A 33 11.96 -2.11 9.80
CA LEU A 33 12.74 -2.20 8.56
C LEU A 33 14.07 -1.44 8.60
N VAL A 34 14.35 -0.72 9.70
CA VAL A 34 15.50 0.17 9.83
C VAL A 34 16.43 -0.25 10.97
N ARG A 35 15.86 -0.57 12.15
CA ARG A 35 16.61 -0.95 13.35
C ARG A 35 17.50 -2.15 13.07
N ASP A 36 18.76 -2.07 13.47
CA ASP A 36 19.76 -3.17 13.38
C ASP A 36 19.92 -3.75 11.96
N GLY A 37 19.86 -2.89 10.95
CA GLY A 37 19.93 -3.28 9.54
C GLY A 37 18.61 -3.86 8.98
N GLY A 38 17.56 -3.86 9.79
CA GLY A 38 16.21 -4.29 9.45
C GLY A 38 15.87 -5.70 9.95
N GLU A 39 14.89 -5.79 10.87
CA GLU A 39 14.42 -7.06 11.44
C GLU A 39 13.90 -8.03 10.36
N HIS A 40 13.39 -7.52 9.24
CA HIS A 40 12.94 -8.32 8.10
C HIS A 40 14.07 -9.13 7.42
N ARG A 41 15.33 -8.82 7.71
CA ARG A 41 16.54 -9.51 7.21
C ARG A 41 17.10 -10.49 8.21
N GLN A 42 16.60 -10.53 9.43
CA GLN A 42 17.07 -11.44 10.44
C GLN A 42 16.63 -12.88 10.16
N PRO A 43 17.44 -13.89 10.52
CA PRO A 43 17.12 -15.30 10.25
C PRO A 43 15.75 -15.73 10.74
N ALA A 44 15.31 -15.24 11.90
CA ALA A 44 14.00 -15.56 12.47
C ALA A 44 12.84 -15.11 11.56
N TYR A 45 12.93 -13.92 10.96
CA TYR A 45 11.89 -13.44 10.04
C TYR A 45 12.03 -14.08 8.65
N LEU A 46 13.25 -14.32 8.17
CA LEU A 46 13.49 -14.99 6.88
C LEU A 46 12.98 -16.44 6.89
N ALA A 47 12.98 -17.09 8.04
CA ALA A 47 12.37 -18.42 8.20
C ALA A 47 10.84 -18.38 8.04
N LEU A 48 10.20 -17.27 8.39
CA LEU A 48 8.76 -17.04 8.18
C LEU A 48 8.47 -16.60 6.74
N ASN A 49 9.18 -15.60 6.26
CA ASN A 49 9.03 -15.04 4.93
C ASN A 49 10.39 -14.96 4.23
N PRO A 50 10.73 -15.92 3.36
CA PRO A 50 12.01 -15.96 2.65
C PRO A 50 12.31 -14.74 1.78
N GLN A 51 11.28 -13.97 1.39
CA GLN A 51 11.46 -12.73 0.64
C GLN A 51 12.01 -11.59 1.53
N GLY A 52 11.91 -11.69 2.85
CA GLY A 52 12.38 -10.64 3.77
C GLY A 52 11.65 -9.32 3.55
N ARG A 53 10.33 -9.34 3.43
CA ARG A 53 9.48 -8.15 3.23
C ARG A 53 8.23 -8.19 4.09
N VAL A 54 7.64 -7.03 4.31
CA VAL A 54 6.30 -6.87 4.90
C VAL A 54 5.35 -6.31 3.85
N PRO A 55 4.04 -6.61 3.94
CA PRO A 55 3.38 -7.40 4.96
C PRO A 55 3.49 -8.90 4.75
N ALA A 56 3.28 -9.64 5.85
CA ALA A 56 2.90 -11.04 5.82
C ALA A 56 1.71 -11.25 6.76
N LEU A 57 0.71 -12.03 6.35
CA LEU A 57 -0.50 -12.29 7.13
C LEU A 57 -0.55 -13.77 7.51
N GLN A 58 -0.48 -14.06 8.82
CA GLN A 58 -0.78 -15.37 9.33
C GLN A 58 -2.29 -15.49 9.56
N VAL A 59 -2.93 -16.38 8.82
CA VAL A 59 -4.37 -16.67 8.98
C VAL A 59 -4.62 -17.59 10.16
N ASP A 60 -5.89 -17.77 10.54
CA ASP A 60 -6.23 -18.50 11.77
C ASP A 60 -5.87 -19.99 11.68
N GLU A 61 -5.82 -20.56 10.49
CA GLU A 61 -5.38 -21.93 10.21
C GLU A 61 -3.85 -22.10 10.35
N GLY A 62 -3.11 -21.03 10.62
CA GLY A 62 -1.67 -21.04 10.84
C GLY A 62 -0.82 -20.78 9.59
N GLU A 63 -1.42 -20.82 8.41
CA GLU A 63 -0.75 -20.53 7.14
C GLU A 63 -0.31 -19.06 7.06
N LEU A 64 0.84 -18.83 6.44
CA LEU A 64 1.39 -17.49 6.24
C LEU A 64 1.25 -17.07 4.77
N LEU A 65 0.51 -16.00 4.55
CA LEU A 65 0.35 -15.37 3.24
C LEU A 65 1.33 -14.20 3.11
N ILE A 66 2.00 -14.12 1.98
CA ILE A 66 2.93 -13.04 1.64
C ILE A 66 2.43 -12.29 0.40
N GLN A 67 2.97 -11.08 0.17
CA GLN A 67 2.56 -10.16 -0.88
C GLN A 67 1.18 -9.53 -0.65
N SER A 68 1.16 -8.19 -0.53
CA SER A 68 -0.10 -7.45 -0.32
C SER A 68 -1.18 -7.75 -1.37
N PRO A 69 -0.87 -7.96 -2.68
CA PRO A 69 -1.88 -8.36 -3.65
C PRO A 69 -2.55 -9.69 -3.30
N ALA A 70 -1.75 -10.72 -3.04
CA ALA A 70 -2.28 -12.06 -2.72
C ALA A 70 -3.08 -12.07 -1.40
N ILE A 71 -2.59 -11.32 -0.39
CA ILE A 71 -3.30 -11.17 0.89
C ILE A 71 -4.67 -10.51 0.67
N ILE A 72 -4.74 -9.44 -0.12
CA ILE A 72 -5.99 -8.71 -0.36
C ILE A 72 -6.97 -9.55 -1.19
N GLU A 73 -6.51 -10.27 -2.20
CA GLU A 73 -7.37 -11.20 -2.96
C GLU A 73 -7.89 -12.33 -2.07
N TYR A 74 -7.05 -12.94 -1.21
CA TYR A 74 -7.50 -13.90 -0.23
C TYR A 74 -8.59 -13.33 0.70
N LEU A 75 -8.40 -12.10 1.22
CA LEU A 75 -9.39 -11.45 2.07
C LEU A 75 -10.69 -11.16 1.31
N GLU A 76 -10.61 -10.81 0.03
CA GLU A 76 -11.79 -10.59 -0.82
C GLU A 76 -12.59 -11.87 -1.07
N GLU A 77 -11.90 -12.98 -1.34
CA GLU A 77 -12.52 -14.28 -1.57
C GLU A 77 -13.09 -14.91 -0.29
N ARG A 78 -12.31 -14.82 0.81
CA ARG A 78 -12.68 -15.45 2.09
C ARG A 78 -13.74 -14.68 2.85
N TYR A 79 -13.74 -13.35 2.70
CA TYR A 79 -14.66 -12.41 3.34
C TYR A 79 -15.26 -11.46 2.29
N PRO A 80 -16.21 -11.95 1.47
CA PRO A 80 -16.70 -11.20 0.30
C PRO A 80 -17.48 -9.93 0.64
N HIS A 81 -17.88 -9.73 1.89
CA HIS A 81 -18.64 -8.56 2.31
C HIS A 81 -17.97 -7.80 3.46
N PRO A 82 -17.85 -6.47 3.37
CA PRO A 82 -18.11 -5.62 2.19
C PRO A 82 -17.13 -5.92 1.05
N ALA A 83 -17.64 -5.95 -0.19
CA ALA A 83 -16.83 -6.22 -1.37
C ALA A 83 -15.91 -5.03 -1.69
N LEU A 84 -14.65 -5.34 -2.02
CA LEU A 84 -13.66 -4.37 -2.53
C LEU A 84 -13.66 -4.29 -4.06
N LEU A 85 -14.32 -5.23 -4.72
CA LEU A 85 -14.40 -5.33 -6.18
C LEU A 85 -15.87 -5.40 -6.63
N SER A 86 -16.12 -4.85 -7.80
CA SER A 86 -17.43 -4.96 -8.46
C SER A 86 -17.79 -6.40 -8.79
N SER A 87 -19.08 -6.74 -8.88
CA SER A 87 -19.56 -8.01 -9.43
C SER A 87 -19.46 -8.06 -10.95
N ASP A 88 -19.42 -6.92 -11.64
CA ASP A 88 -19.25 -6.85 -13.09
C ASP A 88 -17.81 -7.16 -13.50
N PRO A 89 -17.57 -8.16 -14.36
CA PRO A 89 -16.22 -8.62 -14.70
C PRO A 89 -15.36 -7.55 -15.39
N LEU A 90 -15.96 -6.71 -16.23
CA LEU A 90 -15.22 -5.67 -16.95
C LEU A 90 -14.78 -4.56 -15.98
N ARG A 91 -15.69 -4.12 -15.10
CA ARG A 91 -15.37 -3.15 -14.06
C ARG A 91 -14.32 -3.69 -13.08
N ARG A 92 -14.43 -4.96 -12.65
CA ARG A 92 -13.38 -5.63 -11.84
C ARG A 92 -12.02 -5.59 -12.52
N ALA A 93 -11.97 -5.77 -13.85
CA ALA A 93 -10.71 -5.70 -14.60
C ALA A 93 -10.13 -4.29 -14.57
N HIS A 94 -10.93 -3.23 -14.71
CA HIS A 94 -10.47 -1.84 -14.57
C HIS A 94 -10.00 -1.52 -13.16
N GLU A 95 -10.74 -1.94 -12.12
CA GLU A 95 -10.36 -1.76 -10.71
C GLU A 95 -9.01 -2.43 -10.42
N ARG A 96 -8.81 -3.67 -10.89
CA ARG A 96 -7.53 -4.39 -10.78
C ARG A 96 -6.43 -3.75 -11.64
N GLY A 97 -6.78 -3.18 -12.81
CA GLY A 97 -5.83 -2.48 -13.67
C GLY A 97 -5.19 -1.28 -12.96
N VAL A 98 -5.99 -0.45 -12.30
CA VAL A 98 -5.47 0.68 -11.50
C VAL A 98 -4.66 0.17 -10.29
N ALA A 99 -5.15 -0.85 -9.58
CA ALA A 99 -4.42 -1.46 -8.47
C ALA A 99 -3.06 -2.03 -8.93
N ALA A 100 -3.02 -2.71 -10.08
CA ALA A 100 -1.80 -3.26 -10.66
C ALA A 100 -0.83 -2.16 -11.11
N LEU A 101 -1.31 -1.09 -11.77
CA LEU A 101 -0.49 0.05 -12.13
C LEU A 101 0.23 0.61 -10.91
N VAL A 102 -0.48 0.83 -9.79
CA VAL A 102 0.14 1.27 -8.55
C VAL A 102 1.07 0.21 -7.95
N GLY A 103 0.65 -1.05 -7.96
CA GLY A 103 1.37 -2.16 -7.31
C GLY A 103 2.59 -2.67 -8.06
N CYS A 104 2.59 -2.59 -9.40
CA CYS A 104 3.61 -3.16 -10.27
C CYS A 104 4.51 -2.09 -10.94
N ASP A 105 3.95 -0.91 -11.28
CA ASP A 105 4.66 0.07 -12.11
C ASP A 105 5.07 1.34 -11.33
N ILE A 106 4.46 1.63 -10.16
CA ILE A 106 4.84 2.78 -9.34
C ILE A 106 5.61 2.33 -8.08
N HIS A 107 4.96 1.61 -7.18
CA HIS A 107 5.50 1.30 -5.86
C HIS A 107 6.83 0.53 -5.90
N PRO A 108 7.04 -0.50 -6.75
CA PRO A 108 8.31 -1.23 -6.79
C PRO A 108 9.50 -0.36 -7.13
N LEU A 109 9.31 0.66 -7.97
CA LEU A 109 10.37 1.54 -8.46
C LEU A 109 10.88 2.53 -7.41
N HIS A 110 10.12 2.78 -6.34
CA HIS A 110 10.57 3.54 -5.18
C HIS A 110 10.66 2.71 -3.88
N ASN A 111 10.67 1.38 -3.99
CA ASN A 111 10.92 0.51 -2.86
C ASN A 111 12.34 0.74 -2.31
N ALA A 112 12.50 0.63 -0.99
CA ALA A 112 13.77 0.87 -0.32
C ALA A 112 14.94 0.05 -0.92
N SER A 113 14.69 -1.18 -1.38
CA SER A 113 15.71 -2.02 -2.03
C SER A 113 16.22 -1.41 -3.33
N VAL A 114 15.34 -0.83 -4.15
CA VAL A 114 15.71 -0.16 -5.41
C VAL A 114 16.46 1.13 -5.11
N LEU A 115 15.95 1.97 -4.21
CA LEU A 115 16.60 3.23 -3.88
C LEU A 115 17.97 3.02 -3.24
N ASN A 116 18.14 2.00 -2.42
CA ASN A 116 19.44 1.65 -1.85
C ASN A 116 20.42 1.17 -2.92
N LEU A 117 19.95 0.44 -3.93
CA LEU A 117 20.79 0.01 -5.04
C LEU A 117 21.25 1.19 -5.90
N LEU A 118 20.38 2.16 -6.17
CA LEU A 118 20.77 3.40 -6.86
C LEU A 118 21.88 4.15 -6.11
N ARG A 119 21.76 4.27 -4.77
CA ARG A 119 22.81 4.87 -3.94
C ARG A 119 24.11 4.08 -3.99
N GLN A 120 24.06 2.75 -3.98
CA GLN A 120 25.24 1.88 -4.12
C GLN A 120 25.91 2.05 -5.49
N TRP A 121 25.16 2.39 -6.53
CA TRP A 121 25.69 2.71 -7.86
C TRP A 121 26.24 4.13 -7.97
N GLY A 122 26.20 4.91 -6.88
CA GLY A 122 26.81 6.23 -6.80
C GLY A 122 25.85 7.38 -7.10
N HIS A 123 24.55 7.11 -7.25
CA HIS A 123 23.56 8.18 -7.39
C HIS A 123 23.39 8.94 -6.09
N ASP A 124 23.43 10.27 -6.16
CA ASP A 124 23.19 11.15 -5.03
C ASP A 124 21.69 11.27 -4.68
N GLU A 125 21.36 11.91 -3.56
CA GLU A 125 19.97 12.04 -3.09
C GLU A 125 19.09 12.87 -4.04
N GLU A 126 19.67 13.78 -4.82
CA GLU A 126 18.92 14.55 -5.83
C GLU A 126 18.52 13.65 -6.99
N GLN A 127 19.43 12.85 -7.50
CA GLN A 127 19.15 11.86 -8.57
C GLN A 127 18.14 10.79 -8.11
N VAL A 128 18.23 10.37 -6.83
CA VAL A 128 17.23 9.46 -6.24
C VAL A 128 15.85 10.12 -6.15
N ARG A 129 15.77 11.40 -5.76
CA ARG A 129 14.50 12.16 -5.75
C ARG A 129 13.93 12.31 -7.16
N GLN A 130 14.77 12.62 -8.16
CA GLN A 130 14.34 12.70 -9.56
C GLN A 130 13.79 11.38 -10.07
N TRP A 131 14.45 10.26 -9.76
CA TRP A 131 13.96 8.92 -10.06
C TRP A 131 12.56 8.68 -9.47
N ILE A 132 12.40 8.96 -8.19
CA ILE A 132 11.10 8.79 -7.51
C ILE A 132 10.04 9.69 -8.17
N GLY A 133 10.34 10.97 -8.34
CA GLY A 133 9.44 11.96 -8.93
C GLY A 133 8.99 11.57 -10.33
N HIS A 134 9.92 11.05 -11.15
CA HIS A 134 9.61 10.59 -12.50
C HIS A 134 8.59 9.44 -12.49
N TRP A 135 8.88 8.35 -11.79
CA TRP A 135 8.01 7.17 -11.82
C TRP A 135 6.68 7.37 -11.10
N VAL A 136 6.69 8.05 -9.96
CA VAL A 136 5.47 8.38 -9.23
C VAL A 136 4.62 9.34 -10.05
N GLY A 137 5.22 10.39 -10.62
CA GLY A 137 4.51 11.39 -11.43
C GLY A 137 3.88 10.78 -12.68
N GLN A 138 4.65 9.98 -13.43
CA GLN A 138 4.13 9.30 -14.63
C GLN A 138 2.97 8.34 -14.29
N GLY A 139 3.12 7.55 -13.24
CA GLY A 139 2.10 6.60 -12.85
C GLY A 139 0.84 7.26 -12.31
N LEU A 140 0.96 8.29 -11.46
CA LEU A 140 -0.20 9.02 -10.95
C LEU A 140 -0.93 9.80 -12.05
N ALA A 141 -0.21 10.33 -13.05
CA ALA A 141 -0.85 10.95 -14.21
C ALA A 141 -1.72 9.96 -15.01
N ALA A 142 -1.28 8.69 -15.13
CA ALA A 142 -2.09 7.65 -15.73
C ALA A 142 -3.30 7.27 -14.86
N VAL A 143 -3.11 7.11 -13.53
CA VAL A 143 -4.21 6.83 -12.60
C VAL A 143 -5.28 7.94 -12.67
N GLU A 144 -4.89 9.21 -12.71
CA GLU A 144 -5.80 10.36 -12.83
C GLU A 144 -6.76 10.24 -14.03
N GLN A 145 -6.29 9.68 -15.15
CA GLN A 145 -7.11 9.49 -16.35
C GLN A 145 -8.03 8.26 -16.27
N LEU A 146 -7.67 7.26 -15.47
CA LEU A 146 -8.36 5.97 -15.41
C LEU A 146 -9.45 5.93 -14.34
N ILE A 147 -9.39 6.76 -13.31
CA ILE A 147 -10.38 6.80 -12.23
C ILE A 147 -11.52 7.77 -12.55
N GLY A 148 -12.68 7.56 -11.90
CA GLY A 148 -13.85 8.40 -12.06
C GLY A 148 -13.65 9.84 -11.56
N ASP A 149 -14.54 10.74 -11.95
CA ASP A 149 -14.53 12.15 -11.57
C ASP A 149 -15.41 12.48 -10.34
N GLN A 150 -16.08 11.47 -9.77
CA GLN A 150 -16.93 11.59 -8.57
C GLN A 150 -16.67 10.44 -7.60
N GLY A 151 -16.84 10.71 -6.31
CA GLY A 151 -16.70 9.71 -5.26
C GLY A 151 -15.27 9.12 -5.18
N TRP A 152 -15.15 7.82 -4.94
CA TRP A 152 -13.90 7.05 -4.91
C TRP A 152 -13.41 6.74 -6.33
N CYS A 153 -12.31 6.01 -6.46
CA CYS A 153 -11.75 5.68 -7.79
C CYS A 153 -12.81 5.12 -8.76
N PHE A 154 -13.71 4.26 -8.25
CA PHE A 154 -14.74 3.60 -9.06
C PHE A 154 -16.11 3.61 -8.35
N GLY A 155 -16.64 4.78 -8.03
CA GLY A 155 -18.01 4.94 -7.51
C GLY A 155 -18.10 5.56 -6.12
N ASP A 156 -19.17 5.24 -5.40
CA ASP A 156 -19.59 5.89 -4.16
C ASP A 156 -19.00 5.25 -2.89
N ARG A 157 -18.33 4.13 -3.01
CA ARG A 157 -17.69 3.40 -1.91
C ARG A 157 -16.24 3.07 -2.25
N PRO A 158 -15.34 3.01 -1.21
CA PRO A 158 -13.96 2.63 -1.42
C PRO A 158 -13.86 1.18 -1.90
N GLY A 159 -12.98 0.95 -2.87
CA GLY A 159 -12.70 -0.36 -3.44
C GLY A 159 -11.21 -0.68 -3.53
N LEU A 160 -10.88 -1.73 -4.28
CA LEU A 160 -9.51 -2.20 -4.43
C LEU A 160 -8.56 -1.12 -4.94
N ALA A 161 -8.98 -0.32 -5.93
CA ALA A 161 -8.15 0.75 -6.47
C ALA A 161 -7.76 1.79 -5.40
N ASP A 162 -8.70 2.15 -4.51
CA ASP A 162 -8.46 3.09 -3.42
C ASP A 162 -7.52 2.50 -2.36
N VAL A 163 -7.64 1.20 -2.08
CA VAL A 163 -6.74 0.46 -1.18
C VAL A 163 -5.29 0.53 -1.65
N TYR A 164 -5.07 0.57 -2.97
CA TYR A 164 -3.72 0.73 -3.53
C TYR A 164 -3.29 2.18 -3.67
N LEU A 165 -4.19 3.04 -4.11
CA LEU A 165 -3.88 4.44 -4.40
C LEU A 165 -3.52 5.21 -3.12
N VAL A 166 -4.34 5.14 -2.08
CA VAL A 166 -4.16 5.97 -0.87
C VAL A 166 -2.78 5.76 -0.20
N PRO A 167 -2.28 4.52 -0.01
CA PRO A 167 -0.91 4.32 0.47
C PRO A 167 0.17 4.87 -0.46
N GLN A 168 -0.09 4.87 -1.78
CA GLN A 168 0.83 5.45 -2.76
C GLN A 168 0.87 6.98 -2.64
N LEU A 169 -0.26 7.64 -2.36
CA LEU A 169 -0.32 9.08 -2.12
C LEU A 169 0.46 9.46 -0.86
N TYR A 170 0.30 8.72 0.24
CA TYR A 170 1.13 8.88 1.43
C TYR A 170 2.64 8.77 1.13
N ALA A 171 3.02 7.84 0.26
CA ALA A 171 4.42 7.72 -0.16
C ALA A 171 4.86 8.90 -1.04
N ALA A 172 4.02 9.35 -1.96
CA ALA A 172 4.28 10.49 -2.83
C ALA A 172 4.54 11.77 -2.02
N GLU A 173 3.66 12.09 -1.08
CA GLU A 173 3.81 13.24 -0.17
C GLU A 173 5.11 13.16 0.65
N ARG A 174 5.41 11.99 1.20
CA ARG A 174 6.65 11.77 1.96
C ARG A 174 7.92 11.98 1.13
N PHE A 175 7.85 11.70 -0.16
CA PHE A 175 8.94 11.93 -1.11
C PHE A 175 8.92 13.33 -1.74
N GLY A 176 7.97 14.19 -1.35
CA GLY A 176 7.86 15.55 -1.85
C GLY A 176 7.26 15.67 -3.25
N VAL A 177 6.54 14.65 -3.71
CA VAL A 177 5.80 14.71 -4.98
C VAL A 177 4.46 15.40 -4.74
N ALA A 178 4.29 16.60 -5.32
CA ALA A 178 3.07 17.38 -5.22
C ALA A 178 1.91 16.70 -5.96
N LEU A 179 0.71 16.75 -5.37
CA LEU A 179 -0.50 16.12 -5.94
C LEU A 179 -1.43 17.13 -6.64
N ASP A 180 -1.03 18.40 -6.73
CA ASP A 180 -1.89 19.50 -7.19
C ASP A 180 -2.36 19.36 -8.65
N ALA A 181 -1.59 18.68 -9.48
CA ALA A 181 -1.91 18.45 -10.89
C ALA A 181 -3.05 17.42 -11.10
N TRP A 182 -3.47 16.70 -10.04
CA TRP A 182 -4.37 15.54 -10.15
C TRP A 182 -5.63 15.71 -9.28
N PRO A 183 -6.66 16.44 -9.78
CA PRO A 183 -7.85 16.76 -8.99
C PRO A 183 -8.68 15.55 -8.58
N ARG A 184 -8.79 14.50 -9.42
CA ARG A 184 -9.52 13.27 -9.08
C ARG A 184 -8.80 12.51 -7.95
N ILE A 185 -7.48 12.41 -8.04
CA ILE A 185 -6.64 11.80 -7.01
C ILE A 185 -6.77 12.58 -5.69
N ARG A 186 -6.71 13.92 -5.72
CA ARG A 186 -6.89 14.76 -4.52
C ARG A 186 -8.23 14.52 -3.84
N ARG A 187 -9.31 14.45 -4.64
CA ARG A 187 -10.64 14.09 -4.11
C ARG A 187 -10.62 12.76 -3.35
N VAL A 188 -9.98 11.72 -3.92
CA VAL A 188 -9.85 10.41 -3.26
C VAL A 188 -9.05 10.54 -1.97
N ALA A 189 -7.97 11.32 -1.96
CA ALA A 189 -7.18 11.58 -0.75
C ALA A 189 -8.03 12.24 0.35
N ASP A 190 -8.84 13.25 0.01
CA ASP A 190 -9.72 13.95 0.95
C ASP A 190 -10.79 13.00 1.53
N LEU A 191 -11.41 12.17 0.69
CA LEU A 191 -12.36 11.15 1.12
C LEU A 191 -11.71 10.13 2.08
N ALA A 192 -10.50 9.69 1.75
CA ALA A 192 -9.76 8.74 2.58
C ALA A 192 -9.38 9.35 3.94
N ALA A 193 -8.96 10.61 3.97
CA ALA A 193 -8.64 11.32 5.20
C ALA A 193 -9.84 11.44 6.17
N ALA A 194 -11.06 11.50 5.62
CA ALA A 194 -12.30 11.54 6.41
C ALA A 194 -12.82 10.14 6.80
N HIS A 195 -12.44 9.08 6.08
CA HIS A 195 -13.03 7.75 6.25
C HIS A 195 -12.41 6.97 7.42
N PRO A 196 -13.22 6.41 8.35
CA PRO A 196 -12.71 5.76 9.58
C PRO A 196 -11.69 4.64 9.33
N ALA A 197 -11.95 3.75 8.36
CA ALA A 197 -11.06 2.62 8.07
C ALA A 197 -9.68 3.06 7.56
N PHE A 198 -9.62 4.12 6.75
CA PHE A 198 -8.34 4.67 6.26
C PHE A 198 -7.58 5.39 7.37
N ARG A 199 -8.30 6.11 8.24
CA ARG A 199 -7.71 6.75 9.44
C ARG A 199 -7.14 5.72 10.40
N GLN A 200 -7.90 4.65 10.71
CA GLN A 200 -7.43 3.56 11.56
C GLN A 200 -6.16 2.92 11.00
N ALA A 201 -6.10 2.68 9.69
CA ALA A 201 -4.98 2.05 9.02
C ALA A 201 -3.77 2.99 8.78
N HIS A 202 -3.95 4.31 8.94
CA HIS A 202 -2.95 5.33 8.63
C HIS A 202 -1.65 5.10 9.42
N PRO A 203 -0.47 5.33 8.81
CA PRO A 203 0.83 5.17 9.46
C PRO A 203 0.97 5.90 10.79
N ALA A 204 0.42 7.11 10.92
CA ALA A 204 0.47 7.90 12.15
C ALA A 204 -0.31 7.28 13.34
N ASN A 205 -1.20 6.34 13.07
CA ASN A 205 -2.05 5.70 14.07
C ASN A 205 -1.61 4.26 14.40
N GLN A 206 -0.41 3.86 13.94
CA GLN A 206 0.08 2.52 14.19
C GLN A 206 0.90 2.44 15.49
N PRO A 207 0.82 1.30 16.22
CA PRO A 207 1.46 1.16 17.53
C PRO A 207 2.99 1.17 17.48
N ASP A 208 3.58 0.93 16.31
CA ASP A 208 5.02 0.89 16.09
C ASP A 208 5.60 2.20 15.54
N ILE A 209 4.81 3.29 15.52
CA ILE A 209 5.32 4.62 15.20
C ILE A 209 6.33 5.05 16.28
N PRO A 210 7.52 5.56 15.92
CA PRO A 210 8.46 6.07 16.91
C PRO A 210 7.82 7.18 17.75
N ALA A 211 8.10 7.17 19.04
CA ALA A 211 7.75 8.32 19.88
C ALA A 211 8.45 9.59 19.35
N ALA A 212 7.73 10.70 19.35
CA ALA A 212 8.21 12.00 18.91
C ALA A 212 9.30 12.54 19.84
#